data_d007701eca1a4210acc5c339eaf6e783
#
_entry.id   d007701eca1a4210acc5c339eaf6e783
#
_cell.length_a   1.000
_cell.length_b   1.000
_cell.length_c   1.000
_cell.angle_alpha   90.00
_cell.angle_beta   90.00
_cell.angle_gamma   90.00
#
_symmetry.space_group_name_H-M   'P 1'
#
loop_
_entity.id
_entity.type
_entity.pdbx_description
1 polymer ?
#
loop_
_entity_poly.entity_id
_entity_poly.type
_entity_poly.pdbx_seq_one_letter_code
_entity_poly.pdbx_strand_id
1 'polypeptide(L)'
;MRVNPFYDSWLFLIGEDAFHLGIGPWRYLLVAIYWALAIASIYLAYRNWQADPAQRTKAHLGTWLARALIGTMWFEGCLWKLPIPSDGFKYWLEQEGKYAAWGFYQDFVTSVLLPGFTFMNIVAFLAEIGMAASLMLGFGVRAVALFGMIYAAQLYIGLYRNPSEWPWAYVFIIVINWLFYIHAAGRSLGLDALLRRETTLEKGDGIVARLYRWAS
;
A
#
# COMPACT_ATOMS: atom_id res chain seq x y z
N MET A 1 -10.56 15.86 -15.30
CA MET A 1 -9.44 15.91 -16.27
C MET A 1 -8.18 16.23 -15.50
N ARG A 2 -7.08 15.45 -15.68
CA ARG A 2 -5.78 15.77 -15.06
C ARG A 2 -5.23 17.03 -15.71
N VAL A 3 -4.79 17.99 -14.92
CA VAL A 3 -4.34 19.30 -15.39
C VAL A 3 -2.83 19.46 -15.28
N ASN A 4 -2.29 19.14 -14.11
CA ASN A 4 -0.88 19.30 -13.81
C ASN A 4 -0.52 18.42 -12.62
N PRO A 5 0.58 17.62 -12.65
CA PRO A 5 0.91 16.67 -11.60
C PRO A 5 1.14 17.34 -10.23
N PHE A 6 1.65 18.56 -10.19
CA PHE A 6 1.82 19.29 -8.92
C PHE A 6 0.49 19.78 -8.36
N TYR A 7 -0.42 20.25 -9.23
CA TYR A 7 -1.74 20.68 -8.82
C TYR A 7 -2.61 19.49 -8.38
N ASP A 8 -2.56 18.39 -9.12
CA ASP A 8 -3.29 17.17 -8.76
C ASP A 8 -2.79 16.61 -7.42
N SER A 9 -1.46 16.61 -7.18
CA SER A 9 -0.89 16.25 -5.89
C SER A 9 -1.32 17.19 -4.75
N TRP A 10 -1.41 18.48 -5.02
CA TRP A 10 -1.91 19.45 -4.05
C TRP A 10 -3.37 19.17 -3.68
N LEU A 11 -4.23 18.92 -4.66
CA LEU A 11 -5.64 18.56 -4.42
C LEU A 11 -5.77 17.30 -3.57
N PHE A 12 -4.94 16.27 -3.82
CA PHE A 12 -4.89 15.08 -2.98
C PHE A 12 -4.51 15.43 -1.53
N LEU A 13 -3.48 16.23 -1.32
CA LEU A 13 -2.99 16.58 0.02
C LEU A 13 -4.00 17.38 0.86
N ILE A 14 -4.91 18.12 0.23
CA ILE A 14 -5.96 18.89 0.91
C ILE A 14 -7.35 18.23 0.87
N GLY A 15 -7.48 17.08 0.20
CA GLY A 15 -8.74 16.34 0.10
C GLY A 15 -9.75 16.92 -0.88
N GLU A 16 -9.28 17.58 -1.94
CA GLU A 16 -10.13 18.22 -2.96
C GLU A 16 -10.02 17.53 -4.33
N ASP A 17 -9.34 16.38 -4.43
CA ASP A 17 -9.34 15.55 -5.62
C ASP A 17 -10.66 14.78 -5.77
N ALA A 18 -10.86 14.21 -6.96
CA ALA A 18 -12.12 13.53 -7.31
C ALA A 18 -12.47 12.36 -6.37
N PHE A 19 -11.47 11.62 -5.87
CA PHE A 19 -11.71 10.50 -4.96
C PHE A 19 -12.18 10.99 -3.59
N HIS A 20 -11.50 11.98 -3.03
CA HIS A 20 -11.90 12.58 -1.76
C HIS A 20 -13.28 13.23 -1.83
N LEU A 21 -13.59 13.95 -2.90
CA LEU A 21 -14.91 14.58 -3.09
C LEU A 21 -16.04 13.54 -3.11
N GLY A 22 -15.81 12.37 -3.69
CA GLY A 22 -16.77 11.25 -3.70
C GLY A 22 -17.11 10.69 -2.31
N ILE A 23 -16.22 10.88 -1.32
CA ILE A 23 -16.42 10.38 0.06
C ILE A 23 -17.26 11.34 0.92
N GLY A 24 -17.43 12.58 0.47
CA GLY A 24 -18.15 13.60 1.21
C GLY A 24 -17.39 14.10 2.48
N PRO A 25 -18.07 14.43 3.60
CA PRO A 25 -17.41 14.98 4.78
C PRO A 25 -16.33 14.10 5.42
N TRP A 26 -16.43 12.77 5.25
CA TRP A 26 -15.45 11.81 5.77
C TRP A 26 -14.06 11.95 5.15
N ARG A 27 -13.95 12.64 4.02
CA ARG A 27 -12.66 12.94 3.36
C ARG A 27 -11.67 13.62 4.30
N TYR A 28 -12.12 14.53 5.17
CA TYR A 28 -11.23 15.24 6.09
C TYR A 28 -10.59 14.31 7.14
N LEU A 29 -11.30 13.26 7.56
CA LEU A 29 -10.71 12.23 8.42
C LEU A 29 -9.59 11.48 7.69
N LEU A 30 -9.79 11.12 6.42
CA LEU A 30 -8.78 10.43 5.61
C LEU A 30 -7.57 11.32 5.34
N VAL A 31 -7.79 12.60 5.04
CA VAL A 31 -6.70 13.58 4.93
C VAL A 31 -5.91 13.68 6.24
N ALA A 32 -6.59 13.73 7.38
CA ALA A 32 -5.93 13.76 8.69
C ALA A 32 -5.13 12.48 8.96
N ILE A 33 -5.66 11.30 8.61
CA ILE A 33 -4.94 10.02 8.71
C ILE A 33 -3.71 10.03 7.80
N TYR A 34 -3.84 10.46 6.55
CA TYR A 34 -2.70 10.56 5.64
C TYR A 34 -1.58 11.44 6.20
N TRP A 35 -1.93 12.65 6.66
CA TRP A 35 -0.94 13.56 7.24
C TRP A 35 -0.34 13.02 8.53
N ALA A 36 -1.10 12.34 9.36
CA ALA A 36 -0.57 11.68 10.55
C ALA A 36 0.47 10.61 10.18
N LEU A 37 0.20 9.78 9.15
CA LEU A 37 1.15 8.80 8.63
C LEU A 37 2.40 9.47 8.03
N ALA A 38 2.22 10.52 7.23
CA ALA A 38 3.32 11.25 6.61
C ALA A 38 4.25 11.91 7.65
N ILE A 39 3.66 12.60 8.62
CA ILE A 39 4.41 13.24 9.72
C ILE A 39 5.11 12.19 10.58
N ALA A 40 4.43 11.09 10.93
CA ALA A 40 5.03 9.99 11.67
C ALA A 40 6.20 9.35 10.89
N SER A 41 6.05 9.16 9.57
CA SER A 41 7.11 8.64 8.70
C SER A 41 8.36 9.55 8.71
N ILE A 42 8.16 10.85 8.58
CA ILE A 42 9.26 11.85 8.63
C ILE A 42 9.91 11.85 10.02
N TYR A 43 9.11 11.81 11.08
CA TYR A 43 9.62 11.77 12.46
C TYR A 43 10.46 10.50 12.72
N LEU A 44 9.98 9.33 12.27
CA LEU A 44 10.72 8.08 12.39
C LEU A 44 12.04 8.12 11.59
N ALA A 45 12.01 8.67 10.39
CA ALA A 45 13.22 8.87 9.59
C ALA A 45 14.23 9.78 10.29
N TYR A 46 13.76 10.88 10.83
CA TYR A 46 14.59 11.81 11.61
C TYR A 46 15.20 11.13 12.85
N ARG A 47 14.39 10.40 13.63
CA ARG A 47 14.85 9.64 14.81
C ARG A 47 15.95 8.64 14.45
N ASN A 48 15.75 7.86 13.37
CA ASN A 48 16.76 6.92 12.89
C ASN A 48 18.03 7.61 12.42
N TRP A 49 17.88 8.73 11.69
CA TRP A 49 19.01 9.52 11.20
C TRP A 49 19.88 10.06 12.35
N GLN A 50 19.25 10.51 13.44
CA GLN A 50 19.98 10.98 14.62
C GLN A 50 20.63 9.84 15.40
N ALA A 51 19.90 8.74 15.59
CA ALA A 51 20.32 7.65 16.47
C ALA A 51 21.37 6.70 15.85
N ASP A 52 21.47 6.65 14.51
CA ASP A 52 22.34 5.69 13.81
C ASP A 52 23.08 6.32 12.63
N PRO A 53 24.37 6.63 12.78
CA PRO A 53 25.17 7.17 11.68
C PRO A 53 25.21 6.28 10.43
N ALA A 54 25.06 4.95 10.56
CA ALA A 54 25.05 4.04 9.43
C ALA A 54 23.81 4.25 8.51
N GLN A 55 22.74 4.82 9.06
CA GLN A 55 21.54 5.16 8.28
C GLN A 55 21.66 6.47 7.48
N ARG A 56 22.72 7.24 7.68
CA ARG A 56 22.95 8.54 7.02
C ARG A 56 23.51 8.39 5.61
N THR A 57 22.87 7.58 4.80
CA THR A 57 23.30 7.30 3.42
C THR A 57 22.21 7.64 2.41
N LYS A 58 22.63 7.95 1.17
CA LYS A 58 21.69 8.16 0.04
C LYS A 58 20.83 6.93 -0.22
N ALA A 59 21.37 5.73 0.02
CA ALA A 59 20.64 4.48 -0.16
C ALA A 59 19.48 4.36 0.84
N HIS A 60 19.71 4.61 2.14
CA HIS A 60 18.66 4.58 3.15
C HIS A 60 17.60 5.68 2.92
N LEU A 61 18.04 6.89 2.55
CA LEU A 61 17.12 7.98 2.22
C LEU A 61 16.26 7.65 0.98
N GLY A 62 16.88 7.12 -0.08
CA GLY A 62 16.17 6.70 -1.29
C GLY A 62 15.18 5.58 -1.02
N THR A 63 15.55 4.58 -0.21
CA THR A 63 14.65 3.49 0.18
C THR A 63 13.47 4.00 1.01
N TRP A 64 13.70 4.89 1.97
CA TRP A 64 12.63 5.53 2.74
C TRP A 64 11.67 6.30 1.83
N LEU A 65 12.20 7.13 0.92
CA LEU A 65 11.39 7.91 -0.02
C LEU A 65 10.57 7.01 -0.95
N ALA A 66 11.20 5.99 -1.55
CA ALA A 66 10.50 5.04 -2.41
C ALA A 66 9.35 4.34 -1.68
N ARG A 67 9.61 3.91 -0.43
CA ARG A 67 8.60 3.25 0.40
C ARG A 67 7.46 4.21 0.76
N ALA A 68 7.76 5.47 1.11
CA ALA A 68 6.75 6.49 1.41
C ALA A 68 5.87 6.78 0.19
N LEU A 69 6.46 6.89 -1.01
CA LEU A 69 5.73 7.12 -2.25
C LEU A 69 4.82 5.93 -2.63
N ILE A 70 5.31 4.69 -2.51
CA ILE A 70 4.49 3.50 -2.76
C ILE A 70 3.38 3.36 -1.70
N GLY A 71 3.66 3.71 -0.44
CA GLY A 71 2.64 3.80 0.60
C GLY A 71 1.57 4.84 0.29
N THR A 72 1.95 6.01 -0.25
CA THR A 72 1.01 7.04 -0.72
C THR A 72 0.15 6.53 -1.89
N MET A 73 0.75 5.81 -2.85
CA MET A 73 0.02 5.18 -3.95
C MET A 73 -1.06 4.22 -3.43
N TRP A 74 -0.75 3.37 -2.45
CA TRP A 74 -1.74 2.47 -1.84
C TRP A 74 -2.81 3.24 -1.06
N PHE A 75 -2.44 4.35 -0.41
CA PHE A 75 -3.39 5.21 0.28
C PHE A 75 -4.38 5.86 -0.71
N GLU A 76 -3.89 6.42 -1.81
CA GLU A 76 -4.75 6.94 -2.88
C GLU A 76 -5.64 5.84 -3.47
N GLY A 77 -5.05 4.65 -3.70
CA GLY A 77 -5.76 3.48 -4.22
C GLY A 77 -6.92 3.01 -3.34
N CYS A 78 -6.88 3.22 -2.02
CA CYS A 78 -8.00 2.82 -1.17
C CYS A 78 -9.20 3.81 -1.20
N LEU A 79 -9.01 5.07 -1.61
CA LEU A 79 -10.04 6.13 -1.50
C LEU A 79 -11.25 5.86 -2.39
N TRP A 80 -11.05 5.43 -3.62
CA TRP A 80 -12.16 5.17 -4.56
C TRP A 80 -13.02 3.95 -4.18
N LYS A 81 -12.59 3.20 -3.15
CA LYS A 81 -13.37 2.11 -2.55
C LYS A 81 -14.40 2.61 -1.53
N LEU A 82 -14.46 3.91 -1.32
CA LEU A 82 -15.40 4.56 -0.40
C LEU A 82 -16.41 5.43 -1.17
N PRO A 83 -17.65 5.58 -0.61
CA PRO A 83 -18.20 4.87 0.55
C PRO A 83 -18.47 3.39 0.26
N ILE A 84 -18.49 2.56 1.30
CA ILE A 84 -18.80 1.13 1.15
C ILE A 84 -20.32 0.90 1.25
N PRO A 85 -20.92 0.15 0.30
CA PRO A 85 -20.33 -0.46 -0.90
C PRO A 85 -20.03 0.59 -1.98
N SER A 86 -18.91 0.42 -2.69
CA SER A 86 -18.49 1.32 -3.78
C SER A 86 -18.88 0.75 -5.14
N ASP A 87 -19.59 1.55 -5.94
CA ASP A 87 -19.90 1.20 -7.33
C ASP A 87 -18.62 1.10 -8.18
N GLY A 88 -17.61 1.91 -7.88
CA GLY A 88 -16.30 1.82 -8.52
C GLY A 88 -15.62 0.49 -8.26
N PHE A 89 -15.67 -0.01 -7.01
CA PHE A 89 -15.11 -1.31 -6.68
C PHE A 89 -15.87 -2.45 -7.38
N LYS A 90 -17.19 -2.39 -7.40
CA LYS A 90 -18.02 -3.36 -8.12
C LYS A 90 -17.69 -3.38 -9.62
N TYR A 91 -17.61 -2.20 -10.24
CA TYR A 91 -17.22 -2.07 -11.64
C TYR A 91 -15.89 -2.76 -11.94
N TRP A 92 -14.85 -2.51 -11.17
CA TRP A 92 -13.54 -3.11 -11.40
C TRP A 92 -13.55 -4.63 -11.18
N LEU A 93 -14.31 -5.11 -10.23
CA LEU A 93 -14.49 -6.54 -10.02
C LEU A 93 -15.20 -7.20 -11.21
N GLU A 94 -16.19 -6.53 -11.81
CA GLU A 94 -16.83 -6.96 -13.06
C GLU A 94 -15.83 -6.96 -14.24
N GLN A 95 -14.89 -5.98 -14.29
CA GLN A 95 -13.83 -5.99 -15.29
C GLN A 95 -12.88 -7.17 -15.11
N GLU A 96 -12.53 -7.54 -13.89
CA GLU A 96 -11.73 -8.74 -13.62
C GLU A 96 -12.46 -10.01 -14.09
N GLY A 97 -13.76 -10.15 -13.81
CA GLY A 97 -14.58 -11.27 -14.31
C GLY A 97 -14.64 -11.35 -15.83
N LYS A 98 -14.54 -10.22 -16.53
CA LYS A 98 -14.60 -10.16 -18.00
C LYS A 98 -13.24 -10.35 -18.68
N TYR A 99 -12.18 -9.77 -18.10
CA TYR A 99 -10.90 -9.60 -18.78
C TYR A 99 -9.73 -10.40 -18.18
N ALA A 100 -10.00 -11.27 -17.21
CA ALA A 100 -8.96 -12.10 -16.63
C ALA A 100 -8.24 -12.97 -17.68
N ALA A 101 -6.98 -13.24 -17.41
CA ALA A 101 -6.12 -14.05 -18.29
C ALA A 101 -6.65 -15.47 -18.50
N TRP A 102 -7.28 -16.04 -17.46
CA TRP A 102 -7.72 -17.44 -17.42
C TRP A 102 -9.20 -17.58 -17.10
N GLY A 103 -9.88 -18.52 -17.78
CA GLY A 103 -11.32 -18.76 -17.61
C GLY A 103 -11.69 -19.18 -16.19
N PHE A 104 -10.91 -20.06 -15.55
CA PHE A 104 -11.17 -20.45 -14.15
C PHE A 104 -11.16 -19.28 -13.18
N TYR A 105 -10.33 -18.26 -13.44
CA TYR A 105 -10.30 -17.05 -12.61
C TYR A 105 -11.51 -16.16 -12.89
N GLN A 106 -11.96 -16.07 -14.14
CA GLN A 106 -13.22 -15.38 -14.49
C GLN A 106 -14.41 -16.02 -13.76
N ASP A 107 -14.49 -17.36 -13.76
CA ASP A 107 -15.54 -18.10 -13.06
C ASP A 107 -15.48 -17.87 -11.54
N PHE A 108 -14.28 -17.86 -10.96
CA PHE A 108 -14.09 -17.54 -9.54
C PHE A 108 -14.56 -16.12 -9.19
N VAL A 109 -14.19 -15.13 -9.98
CA VAL A 109 -14.61 -13.73 -9.76
C VAL A 109 -16.13 -13.62 -9.86
N THR A 110 -16.74 -14.19 -10.91
CA THR A 110 -18.18 -14.05 -11.15
C THR A 110 -19.03 -14.85 -10.18
N SER A 111 -18.56 -16.03 -9.74
CA SER A 111 -19.34 -16.94 -8.89
C SER A 111 -19.09 -16.73 -7.39
N VAL A 112 -17.93 -16.18 -7.00
CA VAL A 112 -17.53 -16.06 -5.59
C VAL A 112 -17.37 -14.59 -5.17
N LEU A 113 -16.54 -13.81 -5.91
CA LEU A 113 -16.19 -12.47 -5.48
C LEU A 113 -17.32 -11.46 -5.73
N LEU A 114 -17.95 -11.50 -6.90
CA LEU A 114 -19.04 -10.57 -7.25
C LEU A 114 -20.28 -10.72 -6.36
N PRO A 115 -20.78 -11.93 -6.03
CA PRO A 115 -21.88 -12.05 -5.09
C PRO A 115 -21.57 -11.49 -3.71
N GLY A 116 -20.30 -11.56 -3.29
CA GLY A 116 -19.81 -11.05 -2.01
C GLY A 116 -19.13 -9.67 -2.11
N PHE A 117 -19.39 -8.88 -3.16
CA PHE A 117 -18.60 -7.68 -3.46
C PHE A 117 -18.52 -6.67 -2.31
N THR A 118 -19.57 -6.50 -1.52
CA THR A 118 -19.56 -5.59 -0.37
C THR A 118 -18.52 -6.01 0.68
N PHE A 119 -18.45 -7.31 0.99
CA PHE A 119 -17.43 -7.85 1.89
C PHE A 119 -16.03 -7.71 1.28
N MET A 120 -15.88 -8.03 0.00
CA MET A 120 -14.61 -7.90 -0.72
C MET A 120 -14.15 -6.45 -0.78
N ASN A 121 -15.07 -5.49 -0.90
CA ASN A 121 -14.77 -4.07 -0.84
C ASN A 121 -14.15 -3.66 0.52
N ILE A 122 -14.71 -4.16 1.63
CA ILE A 122 -14.14 -3.94 2.98
C ILE A 122 -12.73 -4.53 3.05
N VAL A 123 -12.56 -5.77 2.61
CA VAL A 123 -11.27 -6.47 2.64
C VAL A 123 -10.22 -5.71 1.82
N ALA A 124 -10.58 -5.30 0.59
CA ALA A 124 -9.66 -4.55 -0.28
C ALA A 124 -9.29 -3.18 0.31
N PHE A 125 -10.26 -2.44 0.86
CA PHE A 125 -10.01 -1.17 1.54
C PHE A 125 -9.05 -1.34 2.72
N LEU A 126 -9.30 -2.30 3.61
CA LEU A 126 -8.46 -2.56 4.78
C LEU A 126 -7.06 -3.05 4.39
N ALA A 127 -6.97 -3.87 3.34
CA ALA A 127 -5.69 -4.34 2.81
C ALA A 127 -4.84 -3.16 2.31
N GLU A 128 -5.40 -2.29 1.50
CA GLU A 128 -4.65 -1.18 0.90
C GLU A 128 -4.28 -0.10 1.92
N ILE A 129 -5.18 0.26 2.83
CA ILE A 129 -4.83 1.22 3.88
C ILE A 129 -3.82 0.64 4.87
N GLY A 130 -3.88 -0.68 5.12
CA GLY A 130 -2.88 -1.40 5.90
C GLY A 130 -1.50 -1.42 5.23
N MET A 131 -1.45 -1.67 3.91
CA MET A 131 -0.21 -1.58 3.13
C MET A 131 0.34 -0.15 3.13
N ALA A 132 -0.51 0.85 2.93
CA ALA A 132 -0.13 2.26 2.99
C ALA A 132 0.53 2.61 4.32
N ALA A 133 -0.14 2.32 5.43
CA ALA A 133 0.36 2.62 6.78
C ALA A 133 1.68 1.89 7.07
N SER A 134 1.76 0.59 6.77
CA SER A 134 2.96 -0.20 6.96
C SER A 134 4.15 0.32 6.16
N LEU A 135 3.95 0.61 4.87
CA LEU A 135 5.01 1.13 4.00
C LEU A 135 5.45 2.54 4.43
N MET A 136 4.53 3.44 4.73
CA MET A 136 4.87 4.80 5.16
C MET A 136 5.64 4.79 6.48
N LEU A 137 5.20 4.03 7.46
CA LEU A 137 5.87 3.94 8.77
C LEU A 137 7.13 3.07 8.75
N GLY A 138 7.25 2.17 7.78
CA GLY A 138 8.33 1.20 7.74
C GLY A 138 8.20 0.12 8.80
N PHE A 139 7.00 -0.43 8.99
CA PHE A 139 6.68 -1.45 9.97
C PHE A 139 6.27 -2.76 9.31
N GLY A 140 6.95 -3.86 9.62
CA GLY A 140 6.65 -5.18 9.07
C GLY A 140 6.75 -5.25 7.54
N VAL A 141 7.63 -4.45 6.96
CA VAL A 141 7.65 -4.17 5.51
C VAL A 141 7.88 -5.42 4.68
N ARG A 142 8.63 -6.42 5.15
CA ARG A 142 8.84 -7.65 4.38
C ARG A 142 7.54 -8.44 4.20
N ALA A 143 6.76 -8.59 5.28
CA ALA A 143 5.46 -9.27 5.19
C ALA A 143 4.50 -8.52 4.28
N VAL A 144 4.43 -7.20 4.42
CA VAL A 144 3.55 -6.35 3.61
C VAL A 144 3.98 -6.31 2.15
N ALA A 145 5.28 -6.29 1.87
CA ALA A 145 5.80 -6.35 0.51
C ALA A 145 5.47 -7.71 -0.16
N LEU A 146 5.59 -8.83 0.56
CA LEU A 146 5.14 -10.12 0.05
C LEU A 146 3.63 -10.11 -0.27
N PHE A 147 2.82 -9.58 0.63
CA PHE A 147 1.39 -9.42 0.40
C PHE A 147 1.10 -8.52 -0.81
N GLY A 148 1.80 -7.38 -0.93
CA GLY A 148 1.67 -6.45 -2.06
C GLY A 148 2.05 -7.07 -3.41
N MET A 149 3.06 -7.97 -3.44
CA MET A 149 3.38 -8.76 -4.64
C MET A 149 2.23 -9.67 -5.04
N ILE A 150 1.65 -10.40 -4.08
CA ILE A 150 0.51 -11.31 -4.34
C ILE A 150 -0.71 -10.52 -4.81
N TYR A 151 -0.99 -9.39 -4.15
CA TYR A 151 -2.12 -8.53 -4.49
C TYR A 151 -1.96 -7.93 -5.91
N ALA A 152 -0.78 -7.42 -6.26
CA ALA A 152 -0.51 -6.91 -7.60
C ALA A 152 -0.52 -8.02 -8.67
N ALA A 153 -0.05 -9.23 -8.34
CA ALA A 153 -0.12 -10.38 -9.24
C ALA A 153 -1.57 -10.82 -9.52
N GLN A 154 -2.44 -10.74 -8.51
CA GLN A 154 -3.87 -10.97 -8.67
C GLN A 154 -4.49 -9.96 -9.63
N LEU A 155 -4.21 -8.65 -9.45
CA LEU A 155 -4.68 -7.60 -10.37
C LEU A 155 -4.15 -7.80 -11.79
N TYR A 156 -2.87 -8.16 -11.92
CA TYR A 156 -2.26 -8.48 -13.22
C TYR A 156 -3.02 -9.60 -13.95
N ILE A 157 -3.35 -10.68 -13.23
CA ILE A 157 -4.11 -11.79 -13.79
C ILE A 157 -5.56 -11.38 -14.10
N GLY A 158 -6.21 -10.68 -13.19
CA GLY A 158 -7.62 -10.27 -13.29
C GLY A 158 -7.89 -9.27 -14.41
N LEU A 159 -6.96 -8.36 -14.66
CA LEU A 159 -7.13 -7.28 -15.65
C LEU A 159 -6.25 -7.44 -16.90
N TYR A 160 -5.64 -8.61 -17.10
CA TYR A 160 -4.64 -8.83 -18.15
C TYR A 160 -5.10 -8.49 -19.56
N ARG A 161 -6.37 -8.79 -19.89
CA ARG A 161 -6.96 -8.54 -21.23
C ARG A 161 -7.73 -7.23 -21.30
N ASN A 162 -7.77 -6.43 -20.24
CA ASN A 162 -8.51 -5.18 -20.24
C ASN A 162 -7.78 -4.15 -21.13
N PRO A 163 -8.45 -3.62 -22.17
CA PRO A 163 -7.81 -2.71 -23.13
C PRO A 163 -7.47 -1.33 -22.55
N SER A 164 -8.06 -0.97 -21.40
CA SER A 164 -7.80 0.30 -20.71
C SER A 164 -6.64 0.21 -19.72
N GLU A 165 -6.17 -1.01 -19.43
CA GLU A 165 -5.11 -1.25 -18.47
C GLU A 165 -3.77 -1.49 -19.15
N TRP A 166 -2.72 -1.02 -18.51
CA TRP A 166 -1.36 -1.31 -18.92
C TRP A 166 -0.75 -2.38 -17.99
N PRO A 167 -0.65 -3.66 -18.44
CA PRO A 167 -0.25 -4.77 -17.57
C PRO A 167 1.11 -4.56 -16.88
N TRP A 168 2.02 -3.81 -17.51
CA TRP A 168 3.33 -3.49 -16.93
C TRP A 168 3.24 -2.65 -15.65
N ALA A 169 2.15 -1.90 -15.41
CA ALA A 169 1.95 -1.18 -14.16
C ALA A 169 1.97 -2.16 -12.97
N TYR A 170 1.28 -3.28 -13.08
CA TYR A 170 1.25 -4.32 -12.05
C TYR A 170 2.60 -5.01 -11.89
N VAL A 171 3.31 -5.26 -13.01
CA VAL A 171 4.67 -5.83 -12.97
C VAL A 171 5.63 -4.90 -12.20
N PHE A 172 5.56 -3.59 -12.42
CA PHE A 172 6.38 -2.63 -11.66
C PHE A 172 6.04 -2.63 -10.17
N ILE A 173 4.76 -2.75 -9.80
CA ILE A 173 4.35 -2.88 -8.39
C ILE A 173 4.91 -4.17 -7.78
N ILE A 174 4.88 -5.28 -8.51
CA ILE A 174 5.48 -6.55 -8.07
C ILE A 174 6.99 -6.38 -7.85
N VAL A 175 7.70 -5.80 -8.82
CA VAL A 175 9.16 -5.62 -8.75
C VAL A 175 9.57 -4.71 -7.59
N ILE A 176 8.89 -3.58 -7.38
CA ILE A 176 9.25 -2.68 -6.27
C ILE A 176 8.97 -3.33 -4.90
N ASN A 177 7.87 -4.08 -4.76
CA ASN A 177 7.60 -4.82 -3.54
C ASN A 177 8.61 -5.96 -3.34
N TRP A 178 9.03 -6.66 -4.40
CA TRP A 178 10.12 -7.64 -4.32
C TRP A 178 11.42 -7.02 -3.81
N LEU A 179 11.79 -5.84 -4.32
CA LEU A 179 12.95 -5.09 -3.81
C LEU A 179 12.79 -4.72 -2.33
N PHE A 180 11.61 -4.27 -1.91
CA PHE A 180 11.35 -3.99 -0.49
C PHE A 180 11.44 -5.24 0.38
N TYR A 181 11.00 -6.38 -0.13
CA TYR A 181 11.11 -7.66 0.56
C TYR A 181 12.56 -8.10 0.76
N ILE A 182 13.36 -8.17 -0.32
CA ILE A 182 14.74 -8.68 -0.25
C ILE A 182 15.68 -7.77 0.54
N HIS A 183 15.46 -6.44 0.46
CA HIS A 183 16.27 -5.45 1.16
C HIS A 183 15.74 -5.12 2.57
N ALA A 184 14.67 -5.78 3.05
CA ALA A 184 14.04 -5.46 4.33
C ALA A 184 13.86 -3.94 4.49
N ALA A 185 13.16 -3.31 3.52
CA ALA A 185 13.13 -1.86 3.37
C ALA A 185 12.61 -1.09 4.59
N GLY A 186 11.87 -1.73 5.50
CA GLY A 186 11.45 -1.17 6.79
C GLY A 186 12.61 -0.79 7.72
N ARG A 187 13.78 -1.42 7.52
CA ARG A 187 15.00 -1.13 8.27
C ARG A 187 15.71 0.14 7.80
N SER A 188 15.28 0.72 6.70
CA SER A 188 15.82 1.98 6.18
C SER A 188 15.00 3.15 6.68
N LEU A 189 15.46 3.84 7.73
CA LEU A 189 14.81 5.00 8.33
C LEU A 189 13.34 4.75 8.78
N GLY A 190 12.95 3.49 9.00
CA GLY A 190 11.60 3.08 9.38
C GLY A 190 11.47 2.64 10.83
N LEU A 191 10.25 2.29 11.21
CA LEU A 191 9.94 1.79 12.55
C LEU A 191 10.65 0.45 12.83
N ASP A 192 10.80 -0.42 11.82
CA ASP A 192 11.53 -1.69 11.96
C ASP A 192 12.99 -1.45 12.42
N ALA A 193 13.64 -0.39 11.95
CA ALA A 193 14.99 -0.05 12.39
C ALA A 193 15.06 0.35 13.89
N LEU A 194 14.07 1.12 14.37
CA LEU A 194 13.97 1.50 15.78
C LEU A 194 13.67 0.30 16.67
N LEU A 195 12.64 -0.49 16.32
CA LEU A 195 12.21 -1.63 17.12
C LEU A 195 13.30 -2.70 17.24
N ARG A 196 14.10 -2.91 16.20
CA ARG A 196 15.23 -3.85 16.26
C ARG A 196 16.35 -3.39 17.20
N ARG A 197 16.51 -2.11 17.41
CA ARG A 197 17.52 -1.57 18.34
C ARG A 197 17.03 -1.49 19.79
N GLU A 198 15.78 -1.08 19.96
CA GLU A 198 15.25 -0.64 21.26
C GLU A 198 14.44 -1.72 22.01
N THR A 199 14.10 -2.85 21.34
CA THR A 199 13.19 -3.83 21.96
C THR A 199 13.78 -5.22 22.09
N THR A 200 13.20 -6.00 23.03
CA THR A 200 13.45 -7.43 23.20
C THR A 200 12.89 -8.29 22.05
N LEU A 201 12.15 -7.70 21.10
CA LEU A 201 11.61 -8.40 19.94
C LEU A 201 12.69 -9.00 19.05
N GLU A 202 13.85 -8.38 18.97
CA GLU A 202 15.00 -8.94 18.24
C GLU A 202 15.64 -10.12 18.97
N LYS A 203 15.70 -10.06 20.31
CA LYS A 203 16.44 -11.01 21.18
C LYS A 203 15.55 -12.12 21.73
N GLY A 204 14.23 -11.99 21.65
CA GLY A 204 13.28 -12.96 22.22
C GLY A 204 13.20 -14.25 21.41
N ASP A 205 12.99 -15.38 22.08
CA ASP A 205 12.80 -16.71 21.45
C ASP A 205 11.33 -17.07 21.23
N GLY A 206 10.41 -16.22 21.66
CA GLY A 206 8.98 -16.41 21.50
C GLY A 206 8.50 -16.36 20.05
N ILE A 207 7.32 -16.92 19.80
CA ILE A 207 6.71 -16.96 18.45
C ILE A 207 6.52 -15.55 17.86
N VAL A 208 6.15 -14.57 18.68
CA VAL A 208 5.95 -13.17 18.28
C VAL A 208 7.27 -12.58 17.80
N ALA A 209 8.36 -12.80 18.51
CA ALA A 209 9.68 -12.34 18.14
C ALA A 209 10.16 -12.97 16.81
N ARG A 210 9.91 -14.26 16.60
CA ARG A 210 10.26 -14.95 15.35
C ARG A 210 9.44 -14.42 14.17
N LEU A 211 8.12 -14.23 14.36
CA LEU A 211 7.24 -13.66 13.33
C LEU A 211 7.65 -12.24 12.99
N TYR A 212 7.97 -11.41 14.00
CA TYR A 212 8.42 -10.05 13.79
C TYR A 212 9.76 -10.01 13.01
N ARG A 213 10.75 -10.81 13.39
CA ARG A 213 12.05 -10.89 12.68
C ARG A 213 11.89 -11.31 11.21
N TRP A 214 10.92 -12.18 10.93
CA TRP A 214 10.60 -12.57 9.56
C TRP A 214 9.91 -11.42 8.80
N ALA A 215 8.99 -10.71 9.45
CA ALA A 215 8.15 -9.66 8.84
C ALA A 215 8.90 -8.33 8.63
N SER A 216 9.99 -8.07 9.38
CA SER A 216 10.72 -6.80 9.40
C SER A 216 12.00 -6.77 8.54
#